data_bbdbb856fccf91bbfe016bc0cecf5c4e
#
_entry.id   bbdbb856fccf91bbfe016bc0cecf5c4e
#
_cell.length_a   1.000
_cell.length_b   1.000
_cell.length_c   1.000
_cell.angle_alpha   90.00
_cell.angle_beta   90.00
_cell.angle_gamma   90.00
#
_symmetry.space_group_name_H-M   'P 1'
#
loop_
_entity.id
_entity.type
_entity.pdbx_description
1 polymer ?
#
loop_
_entity_poly.entity_id
_entity_poly.type
_entity_poly.pdbx_seq_one_letter_code
_entity_poly.pdbx_strand_id
1 'polypeptide(L)'
;MGKTHLIAGAVMLAVAGGQLSAQTVAPKKAKAYMVADAHLDTQWNWDIQTTIKDYVWNTLNQNLFLLNQYPDYIFNFEGGVKYAWMKEYYPREYELMKAFVK
;
A
#
# COMPACT_ATOMS: atom_id res chain seq x y z
N MET A 1 -34.63 31.40 80.89
CA MET A 1 -34.45 31.99 79.54
C MET A 1 -33.07 31.57 79.06
N GLY A 2 -33.03 30.50 78.33
CA GLY A 2 -31.77 29.97 77.73
C GLY A 2 -31.70 30.30 76.27
N LYS A 3 -30.67 30.98 75.83
CA LYS A 3 -30.42 31.22 74.41
C LYS A 3 -29.56 30.12 73.86
N THR A 4 -30.13 29.33 72.99
CA THR A 4 -29.44 28.27 72.21
C THR A 4 -28.77 28.95 71.05
N HIS A 5 -27.45 28.90 70.98
CA HIS A 5 -26.67 29.30 69.79
C HIS A 5 -26.48 28.11 68.88
N LEU A 6 -27.12 28.14 67.72
CA LEU A 6 -26.84 27.22 66.61
C LEU A 6 -25.56 27.67 65.92
N ILE A 7 -24.55 26.81 65.94
CA ILE A 7 -23.34 26.99 65.15
C ILE A 7 -23.57 26.25 63.86
N ALA A 8 -23.78 27.00 62.79
CA ALA A 8 -23.84 26.43 61.44
C ALA A 8 -22.40 26.20 60.93
N GLY A 9 -21.97 24.94 60.89
CA GLY A 9 -20.71 24.57 60.30
C GLY A 9 -20.83 24.43 58.76
N ALA A 10 -20.22 25.34 58.06
CA ALA A 10 -20.13 25.24 56.61
C ALA A 10 -19.02 24.23 56.22
N VAL A 11 -19.40 23.09 55.64
CA VAL A 11 -18.47 22.14 55.07
C VAL A 11 -18.16 22.63 53.64
N MET A 12 -16.94 23.14 53.44
CA MET A 12 -16.44 23.41 52.09
C MET A 12 -15.93 22.11 51.48
N LEU A 13 -16.65 21.60 50.46
CA LEU A 13 -16.13 20.57 49.59
C LEU A 13 -15.16 21.20 48.59
N ALA A 14 -13.85 20.95 48.78
CA ALA A 14 -12.85 21.25 47.77
C ALA A 14 -12.93 20.24 46.64
N VAL A 15 -13.53 20.62 45.52
CA VAL A 15 -13.48 19.83 44.28
C VAL A 15 -12.10 20.06 43.67
N ALA A 16 -11.20 19.10 43.83
CA ALA A 16 -9.93 19.05 43.11
C ALA A 16 -10.23 18.82 41.63
N GLY A 17 -10.31 19.89 40.85
CA GLY A 17 -10.41 19.83 39.39
C GLY A 17 -9.10 19.33 38.83
N GLY A 18 -9.02 18.01 38.58
CA GLY A 18 -7.93 17.44 37.79
C GLY A 18 -8.03 17.94 36.36
N GLN A 19 -7.10 18.81 35.96
CA GLN A 19 -6.94 19.16 34.56
C GLN A 19 -6.48 17.94 33.79
N LEU A 20 -7.36 17.28 33.03
CA LEU A 20 -7.01 16.33 32.01
C LEU A 20 -6.30 17.10 30.90
N SER A 21 -4.97 17.09 30.93
CA SER A 21 -4.16 17.54 29.79
C SER A 21 -4.35 16.54 28.67
N ALA A 22 -5.22 16.89 27.72
CA ALA A 22 -5.29 16.17 26.46
C ALA A 22 -3.93 16.34 25.75
N GLN A 23 -3.13 15.30 25.76
CA GLN A 23 -1.92 15.26 24.95
C GLN A 23 -2.33 15.33 23.49
N THR A 24 -2.16 16.47 22.85
CA THR A 24 -2.29 16.62 21.42
C THR A 24 -1.17 15.85 20.75
N VAL A 25 -1.44 14.62 20.37
CA VAL A 25 -0.52 13.85 19.51
C VAL A 25 -0.47 14.58 18.18
N ALA A 26 0.68 15.17 17.86
CA ALA A 26 0.88 15.82 16.57
C ALA A 26 0.56 14.81 15.45
N PRO A 27 -0.24 15.18 14.45
CA PRO A 27 -0.60 14.26 13.37
C PRO A 27 0.67 13.81 12.64
N LYS A 28 0.94 12.51 12.63
CA LYS A 28 2.02 11.95 11.83
C LYS A 28 1.72 12.29 10.38
N LYS A 29 2.69 12.89 9.68
CA LYS A 29 2.56 13.12 8.22
C LYS A 29 2.29 11.78 7.55
N ALA A 30 1.14 11.63 6.94
CA ALA A 30 0.83 10.45 6.15
C ALA A 30 1.77 10.40 4.94
N LYS A 31 2.30 9.20 4.63
CA LYS A 31 3.08 8.94 3.42
C LYS A 31 2.23 8.05 2.51
N ALA A 32 2.07 8.46 1.27
CA ALA A 32 1.47 7.64 0.23
C ALA A 32 2.60 7.05 -0.63
N TYR A 33 2.57 5.74 -0.82
CA TYR A 33 3.46 5.04 -1.75
C TYR A 33 2.64 4.70 -2.99
N MET A 34 3.02 5.26 -4.13
CA MET A 34 2.36 5.01 -5.40
C MET A 34 3.21 4.02 -6.20
N VAL A 35 2.61 2.92 -6.57
CA VAL A 35 3.24 1.87 -7.37
C VAL A 35 2.41 1.69 -8.62
N ALA A 36 3.00 1.93 -9.79
CA ALA A 36 2.35 1.63 -11.05
C ALA A 36 2.38 0.11 -11.28
N ASP A 37 1.29 -0.44 -11.72
CA ASP A 37 1.14 -1.88 -12.00
C ASP A 37 0.56 -2.10 -13.39
N ALA A 38 1.15 -3.04 -14.14
CA ALA A 38 0.60 -3.48 -15.40
C ALA A 38 -0.46 -4.56 -15.13
N HIS A 39 -1.70 -4.26 -15.48
CA HIS A 39 -2.82 -5.16 -15.34
C HIS A 39 -3.11 -5.87 -16.67
N LEU A 40 -3.13 -7.19 -16.65
CA LEU A 40 -3.50 -8.02 -17.79
C LEU A 40 -4.38 -9.17 -17.33
N ASP A 41 -5.62 -9.18 -17.80
CA ASP A 41 -6.53 -10.30 -17.57
C ASP A 41 -5.96 -11.57 -18.21
N THR A 42 -6.08 -12.68 -17.48
CA THR A 42 -5.67 -13.99 -17.96
C THR A 42 -6.51 -14.42 -19.16
N GLN A 43 -7.78 -14.08 -19.12
CA GLN A 43 -8.77 -14.29 -20.16
C GLN A 43 -9.92 -13.29 -19.96
N TRP A 44 -10.42 -12.71 -21.05
CA TRP A 44 -11.58 -11.82 -21.01
C TRP A 44 -12.44 -12.05 -22.26
N ASN A 45 -12.37 -11.15 -23.26
CA ASN A 45 -13.04 -11.30 -24.57
C ASN A 45 -12.20 -12.10 -25.57
N TRP A 46 -11.13 -12.72 -25.11
CA TRP A 46 -10.18 -13.52 -25.85
C TRP A 46 -9.80 -14.76 -25.02
N ASP A 47 -9.20 -15.75 -25.66
CA ASP A 47 -8.75 -16.97 -25.02
C ASP A 47 -7.34 -16.86 -24.41
N ILE A 48 -6.96 -17.86 -23.63
CA ILE A 48 -5.65 -17.94 -22.98
C ILE A 48 -4.51 -17.98 -24.01
N GLN A 49 -4.73 -18.59 -25.16
CA GLN A 49 -3.71 -18.68 -26.22
C GLN A 49 -3.38 -17.30 -26.77
N THR A 50 -4.38 -16.48 -26.97
CA THR A 50 -4.22 -15.06 -27.33
C THR A 50 -3.49 -14.29 -26.25
N THR A 51 -3.83 -14.53 -24.97
CA THR A 51 -3.11 -13.90 -23.85
C THR A 51 -1.63 -14.22 -23.90
N ILE A 52 -1.26 -15.48 -24.06
CA ILE A 52 0.14 -15.92 -24.10
C ILE A 52 0.86 -15.35 -25.32
N LYS A 53 0.28 -15.56 -26.50
CA LYS A 53 0.92 -15.26 -27.78
C LYS A 53 1.07 -13.75 -28.03
N ASP A 54 0.04 -12.99 -27.71
CA ASP A 54 -0.02 -11.59 -28.09
C ASP A 54 0.27 -10.69 -26.90
N TYR A 55 -0.49 -10.80 -25.80
CA TYR A 55 -0.40 -9.84 -24.70
C TYR A 55 0.81 -10.08 -23.80
N VAL A 56 1.09 -11.32 -23.40
CA VAL A 56 2.28 -11.63 -22.59
C VAL A 56 3.55 -11.35 -23.38
N TRP A 57 3.59 -11.76 -24.66
CA TRP A 57 4.70 -11.49 -25.55
C TRP A 57 4.98 -9.99 -25.70
N ASN A 58 3.96 -9.20 -26.03
CA ASN A 58 4.10 -7.76 -26.21
C ASN A 58 4.51 -7.08 -24.90
N THR A 59 3.89 -7.44 -23.77
CA THR A 59 4.21 -6.90 -22.46
C THR A 59 5.68 -7.15 -22.12
N LEU A 60 6.14 -8.38 -22.30
CA LEU A 60 7.51 -8.78 -21.99
C LEU A 60 8.53 -7.98 -22.84
N ASN A 61 8.33 -7.91 -24.14
CA ASN A 61 9.27 -7.23 -25.04
C ASN A 61 9.29 -5.72 -24.86
N GLN A 62 8.13 -5.10 -24.71
CA GLN A 62 8.04 -3.66 -24.46
C GLN A 62 8.72 -3.28 -23.15
N ASN A 63 8.53 -4.06 -22.09
CA ASN A 63 9.15 -3.77 -20.80
C ASN A 63 10.64 -4.10 -20.77
N LEU A 64 11.11 -5.12 -21.48
CA LEU A 64 12.55 -5.32 -21.70
C LEU A 64 13.20 -4.15 -22.41
N PHE A 65 12.54 -3.59 -23.43
CA PHE A 65 13.02 -2.39 -24.10
C PHE A 65 13.09 -1.20 -23.13
N LEU A 66 12.03 -0.93 -22.37
CA LEU A 66 11.96 0.19 -21.42
C LEU A 66 13.00 0.05 -20.30
N LEU A 67 13.18 -1.15 -19.73
CA LEU A 67 14.17 -1.44 -18.70
C LEU A 67 15.62 -1.21 -19.20
N ASN A 68 15.89 -1.51 -20.46
CA ASN A 68 17.19 -1.24 -21.07
C ASN A 68 17.41 0.23 -21.41
N GLN A 69 16.32 0.92 -21.78
CA GLN A 69 16.40 2.32 -22.21
C GLN A 69 16.44 3.31 -21.05
N TYR A 70 15.74 3.01 -19.95
CA TYR A 70 15.55 3.93 -18.83
C TYR A 70 16.01 3.31 -17.51
N PRO A 71 17.14 3.77 -16.93
CA PRO A 71 17.71 3.18 -15.71
C PRO A 71 16.80 3.24 -14.47
N ASP A 72 15.92 4.24 -14.43
CA ASP A 72 14.98 4.45 -13.31
C ASP A 72 13.60 3.84 -13.55
N TYR A 73 13.41 3.15 -14.68
CA TYR A 73 12.14 2.50 -14.98
C TYR A 73 11.91 1.31 -14.05
N ILE A 74 10.70 1.23 -13.51
CA ILE A 74 10.25 0.13 -12.65
C ILE A 74 9.05 -0.52 -13.31
N PHE A 75 9.15 -1.82 -13.52
CA PHE A 75 8.08 -2.64 -14.05
C PHE A 75 7.50 -3.52 -12.94
N ASN A 76 6.21 -3.37 -12.68
CA ASN A 76 5.43 -4.26 -11.84
C ASN A 76 4.36 -4.93 -12.69
N PHE A 77 4.29 -6.23 -12.61
CA PHE A 77 3.33 -7.01 -13.36
C PHE A 77 2.66 -8.03 -12.44
N GLU A 78 1.38 -7.93 -12.30
CA GLU A 78 0.60 -8.80 -11.40
C GLU A 78 0.44 -10.22 -11.95
N GLY A 79 0.25 -11.16 -11.02
CA GLY A 79 -0.14 -12.54 -11.33
C GLY A 79 1.01 -13.45 -11.73
N GLY A 80 1.41 -14.34 -10.82
CA GLY A 80 2.51 -15.28 -11.01
C GLY A 80 2.37 -16.20 -12.22
N VAL A 81 1.13 -16.49 -12.67
CA VAL A 81 0.89 -17.35 -13.86
C VAL A 81 1.48 -16.74 -15.14
N LYS A 82 1.48 -15.42 -15.27
CA LYS A 82 2.03 -14.74 -16.45
C LYS A 82 3.53 -14.92 -16.54
N TYR A 83 4.22 -14.87 -15.40
CA TYR A 83 5.66 -15.19 -15.33
C TYR A 83 5.94 -16.68 -15.59
N ALA A 84 5.05 -17.58 -15.17
CA ALA A 84 5.16 -18.98 -15.52
C ALA A 84 5.05 -19.20 -17.03
N TRP A 85 4.12 -18.54 -17.71
CA TRP A 85 4.00 -18.56 -19.16
C TRP A 85 5.20 -17.91 -19.87
N MET A 86 5.72 -16.80 -19.35
CA MET A 86 6.97 -16.23 -19.88
C MET A 86 8.11 -17.23 -19.83
N LYS A 87 8.27 -17.93 -18.71
CA LYS A 87 9.31 -18.95 -18.55
C LYS A 87 9.12 -20.12 -19.50
N GLU A 88 7.88 -20.55 -19.71
CA GLU A 88 7.55 -21.72 -20.54
C GLU A 88 7.66 -21.42 -22.04
N TYR A 89 7.07 -20.31 -22.48
CA TYR A 89 6.93 -20.01 -23.91
C TYR A 89 7.99 -19.03 -24.44
N TYR A 90 8.62 -18.25 -23.57
CA TYR A 90 9.62 -17.23 -23.92
C TYR A 90 10.84 -17.28 -23.00
N PRO A 91 11.51 -18.43 -22.88
CA PRO A 91 12.55 -18.66 -21.87
C PRO A 91 13.73 -17.71 -22.00
N ARG A 92 14.11 -17.32 -23.21
CA ARG A 92 15.20 -16.37 -23.45
C ARG A 92 14.86 -14.99 -22.89
N GLU A 93 13.71 -14.47 -23.22
CA GLU A 93 13.23 -13.16 -22.78
C GLU A 93 12.95 -13.15 -21.26
N TYR A 94 12.47 -14.27 -20.73
CA TYR A 94 12.30 -14.46 -19.30
C TYR A 94 13.64 -14.35 -18.53
N GLU A 95 14.70 -14.98 -19.03
CA GLU A 95 16.03 -14.88 -18.40
C GLU A 95 16.60 -13.45 -18.51
N LEU A 96 16.36 -12.75 -19.61
CA LEU A 96 16.70 -11.33 -19.72
C LEU A 96 15.94 -10.48 -18.71
N MET A 97 14.64 -10.73 -18.50
CA MET A 97 13.82 -10.02 -17.51
C MET A 97 14.32 -10.26 -16.09
N LYS A 98 14.72 -11.48 -15.75
CA LYS A 98 15.28 -11.82 -14.44
C LYS A 98 16.51 -11.01 -14.07
N ALA A 99 17.32 -10.58 -15.05
CA ALA A 99 18.50 -9.77 -14.79
C ALA A 99 18.17 -8.39 -14.20
N PHE A 100 16.93 -7.93 -14.36
CA PHE A 100 16.46 -6.65 -13.78
C PHE A 100 15.80 -6.81 -12.41
N VAL A 101 15.57 -8.03 -11.93
CA VAL A 101 14.99 -8.26 -10.60
C VAL A 101 16.07 -8.01 -9.55
N LYS A 102 15.76 -7.09 -8.65
CA LYS A 102 16.67 -6.66 -7.56
C LYS A 102 16.27 -7.30 -6.24
#